data_3a60ebb827b21c7fc6ffb88039a086c8
#
_entry.id   3a60ebb827b21c7fc6ffb88039a086c8
#
_cell.length_a   1.000
_cell.length_b   1.000
_cell.length_c   1.000
_cell.angle_alpha   90.00
_cell.angle_beta   90.00
_cell.angle_gamma   90.00
#
_symmetry.space_group_name_H-M   'P 1'
#
loop_
_entity.id
_entity.type
_entity.pdbx_description
1 polymer ?
#
loop_
_entity_poly.entity_id
_entity_poly.type
_entity_poly.pdbx_seq_one_letter_code
_entity_poly.pdbx_strand_id
1 'polypeptide(L)'
;VYKRQPIGHIYFDRVVFRRQPLNLEKICPAVLAEEVCLLKTYAGMDAYLFKMLAEKPVQGLIVEALGCGNVPPAVKEGIEYVRSRDIPVVLASRVHTGRVVPAYSYFGSARSMEASKIILGGELTGQKARIKLMLALGLTKDNEELRRFFDN
;
A
#
# COMPACT_ATOMS: atom_id res chain seq x y z
N VAL A 1 -5.42 -22.37 -9.36
CA VAL A 1 -4.27 -21.92 -8.57
C VAL A 1 -4.60 -22.05 -7.09
N TYR A 2 -4.01 -23.02 -6.43
CA TYR A 2 -4.19 -23.21 -5.00
C TYR A 2 -3.38 -22.15 -4.25
N LYS A 3 -4.06 -21.19 -3.67
CA LYS A 3 -3.45 -20.22 -2.78
C LYS A 3 -3.58 -20.70 -1.34
N ARG A 4 -2.65 -21.51 -0.88
CA ARG A 4 -2.50 -21.77 0.54
C ARG A 4 -1.98 -20.49 1.21
N GLN A 5 -2.83 -19.84 1.95
CA GLN A 5 -2.45 -18.67 2.72
C GLN A 5 -2.57 -19.01 4.20
N PRO A 6 -1.61 -18.64 5.03
CA PRO A 6 -1.70 -18.90 6.47
C PRO A 6 -2.93 -18.19 7.05
N ILE A 7 -3.68 -18.88 7.89
CA ILE A 7 -4.83 -18.33 8.62
C ILE A 7 -4.37 -17.36 9.70
N GLY A 8 -3.19 -17.61 10.27
CA GLY A 8 -2.57 -16.80 11.30
C GLY A 8 -1.10 -17.07 11.45
N HIS A 9 -0.47 -16.37 12.36
CA HIS A 9 0.92 -16.55 12.76
C HIS A 9 1.02 -16.72 14.26
N ILE A 10 1.89 -17.64 14.67
CA ILE A 10 2.28 -17.81 16.07
C ILE A 10 3.53 -16.97 16.26
N TYR A 11 3.42 -15.95 17.09
CA TYR A 11 4.55 -15.20 17.64
C TYR A 11 4.97 -15.81 18.97
N PHE A 12 6.10 -15.39 19.47
CA PHE A 12 6.68 -15.94 20.70
C PHE A 12 5.71 -15.90 21.90
N ASP A 13 4.90 -14.86 22.00
CA ASP A 13 4.02 -14.54 23.13
C ASP A 13 2.52 -14.59 22.80
N ARG A 14 2.16 -14.74 21.51
CA ARG A 14 0.77 -14.64 21.07
C ARG A 14 0.49 -15.30 19.73
N VAL A 15 -0.77 -15.63 19.51
CA VAL A 15 -1.29 -16.04 18.20
C VAL A 15 -2.02 -14.86 17.57
N VAL A 16 -1.65 -14.52 16.33
CA VAL A 16 -2.33 -13.48 15.55
C VAL A 16 -3.02 -14.14 14.37
N PHE A 17 -4.35 -14.17 14.39
CA PHE A 17 -5.15 -14.63 13.27
C PHE A 17 -5.15 -13.55 12.18
N ARG A 18 -4.75 -13.91 10.97
CA ARG A 18 -4.75 -13.02 9.79
C ARG A 18 -6.07 -12.98 9.07
N ARG A 19 -6.93 -13.99 9.30
CA ARG A 19 -8.21 -14.12 8.61
C ARG A 19 -9.26 -14.61 9.58
N GLN A 20 -10.19 -13.75 9.82
CA GLN A 20 -11.53 -14.16 10.17
C GLN A 20 -12.36 -14.13 8.89
N PRO A 21 -13.36 -15.03 8.68
CA PRO A 21 -14.32 -14.91 7.61
C PRO A 21 -15.20 -13.70 7.87
N LEU A 22 -14.70 -12.52 7.51
CA LEU A 22 -15.43 -11.26 7.61
C LEU A 22 -16.28 -11.10 6.35
N ASN A 23 -17.32 -10.29 6.48
CA ASN A 23 -18.17 -9.87 5.36
C ASN A 23 -17.30 -9.43 4.19
N LEU A 24 -17.31 -10.22 3.12
CA LEU A 24 -16.56 -9.90 1.92
C LEU A 24 -17.28 -8.76 1.21
N GLU A 25 -16.80 -7.56 1.42
CA GLU A 25 -17.23 -6.41 0.62
C GLU A 25 -16.84 -6.67 -0.84
N LYS A 26 -17.85 -6.69 -1.71
CA LYS A 26 -17.64 -6.86 -3.14
C LYS A 26 -17.35 -5.49 -3.76
N ILE A 27 -16.14 -5.31 -4.26
CA ILE A 27 -15.76 -4.12 -5.03
C ILE A 27 -16.02 -4.44 -6.50
N CYS A 28 -17.10 -3.91 -7.07
CA CYS A 28 -17.55 -4.19 -8.43
C CYS A 28 -17.69 -2.88 -9.23
N PRO A 29 -16.60 -2.27 -9.70
CA PRO A 29 -16.66 -1.09 -10.54
C PRO A 29 -17.12 -1.44 -11.97
N ALA A 30 -17.76 -0.48 -12.65
CA ALA A 30 -18.10 -0.61 -14.06
C ALA A 30 -16.86 -0.50 -14.97
N VAL A 31 -15.84 0.24 -14.54
CA VAL A 31 -14.58 0.45 -15.26
C VAL A 31 -13.41 0.20 -14.31
N LEU A 32 -12.39 -0.46 -14.81
CA LEU A 32 -11.16 -0.74 -14.06
C LEU A 32 -10.14 0.38 -14.29
N ALA A 33 -9.49 0.85 -13.23
CA ALA A 33 -8.35 1.74 -13.36
C ALA A 33 -7.09 0.92 -13.69
N GLU A 34 -6.64 0.94 -14.93
CA GLU A 34 -5.54 0.06 -15.39
C GLU A 34 -4.15 0.63 -15.07
N GLU A 35 -4.01 1.96 -15.07
CA GLU A 35 -2.74 2.66 -14.89
C GLU A 35 -2.35 2.79 -13.40
N VAL A 36 -2.33 1.65 -12.69
CA VAL A 36 -1.82 1.56 -11.32
C VAL A 36 -0.46 0.88 -11.34
N CYS A 37 0.57 1.64 -10.97
CA CYS A 37 1.95 1.17 -10.91
C CYS A 37 2.28 0.48 -9.59
N LEU A 38 3.34 -0.34 -9.58
CA LEU A 38 3.91 -0.95 -8.38
C LEU A 38 5.42 -0.75 -8.40
N LEU A 39 5.96 -0.13 -7.35
CA LEU A 39 7.39 0.03 -7.13
C LEU A 39 7.84 -0.71 -5.87
N LYS A 40 8.90 -1.50 -6.00
CA LYS A 40 9.59 -2.12 -4.87
C LYS A 40 10.76 -1.25 -4.43
N THR A 41 10.79 -0.87 -3.15
CA THR A 41 11.86 -0.05 -2.60
C THR A 41 13.06 -0.89 -2.11
N TYR A 42 14.23 -0.26 -2.10
CA TYR A 42 15.48 -0.84 -1.59
C TYR A 42 16.26 0.20 -0.78
N ALA A 43 17.22 -0.24 0.01
CA ALA A 43 18.08 0.65 0.78
C ALA A 43 18.95 1.50 -0.17
N GLY A 44 18.99 2.81 0.08
CA GLY A 44 19.68 3.77 -0.79
C GLY A 44 18.92 4.19 -2.05
N MET A 45 17.66 3.76 -2.21
CA MET A 45 16.82 4.23 -3.32
C MET A 45 16.51 5.71 -3.17
N ASP A 46 16.55 6.45 -4.27
CA ASP A 46 16.23 7.87 -4.37
C ASP A 46 14.77 8.14 -4.81
N ALA A 47 14.45 9.42 -5.00
CA ALA A 47 13.12 9.86 -5.43
C ALA A 47 12.89 9.82 -6.95
N TYR A 48 13.90 9.50 -7.75
CA TYR A 48 13.87 9.69 -9.20
C TYR A 48 12.70 8.97 -9.89
N LEU A 49 12.53 7.68 -9.62
CA LEU A 49 11.44 6.89 -10.24
C LEU A 49 10.06 7.40 -9.85
N PHE A 50 9.89 7.89 -8.62
CA PHE A 50 8.62 8.45 -8.15
C PHE A 50 8.27 9.74 -8.89
N LYS A 51 9.26 10.62 -9.07
CA LYS A 51 9.09 11.86 -9.83
C LYS A 51 8.78 11.59 -11.28
N MET A 52 9.47 10.64 -11.92
CA MET A 52 9.17 10.22 -13.30
C MET A 52 7.75 9.69 -13.45
N LEU A 53 7.28 8.86 -12.51
CA LEU A 53 5.92 8.30 -12.54
C LEU A 53 4.86 9.38 -12.40
N ALA A 54 5.08 10.37 -11.56
CA ALA A 54 4.14 11.46 -11.34
C ALA A 54 3.92 12.35 -12.58
N GLU A 55 4.81 12.31 -13.55
CA GLU A 55 4.70 13.02 -14.83
C GLU A 55 4.00 12.17 -15.94
N LYS A 56 3.58 10.96 -15.61
CA LYS A 56 2.85 10.05 -16.49
C LYS A 56 1.37 9.99 -16.09
N PRO A 57 0.47 9.54 -16.97
CA PRO A 57 -0.96 9.41 -16.66
C PRO A 57 -1.24 8.22 -15.71
N VAL A 58 -0.50 8.16 -14.58
CA VAL A 58 -0.66 7.12 -13.57
C VAL A 58 -1.87 7.45 -12.69
N GLN A 59 -2.75 6.48 -12.49
CA GLN A 59 -3.98 6.63 -11.70
C GLN A 59 -3.79 6.26 -10.22
N GLY A 60 -2.74 5.50 -9.92
CA GLY A 60 -2.42 5.08 -8.55
C GLY A 60 -1.06 4.42 -8.45
N LEU A 61 -0.50 4.38 -7.24
CA LEU A 61 0.81 3.80 -6.98
C LEU A 61 0.77 2.88 -5.76
N ILE A 62 1.33 1.68 -5.92
CA ILE A 62 1.65 0.79 -4.81
C ILE A 62 3.15 0.88 -4.55
N VAL A 63 3.52 1.05 -3.30
CA VAL A 63 4.92 1.07 -2.86
C VAL A 63 5.18 -0.13 -1.96
N GLU A 64 6.00 -1.07 -2.41
CA GLU A 64 6.49 -2.17 -1.57
C GLU A 64 7.66 -1.69 -0.72
N ALA A 65 7.36 -1.37 0.53
CA ALA A 65 8.26 -0.80 1.52
C ALA A 65 9.09 -1.84 2.27
N LEU A 66 10.11 -1.40 2.96
CA LEU A 66 10.99 -2.22 3.81
C LEU A 66 10.25 -2.65 5.09
N GLY A 67 10.43 -3.89 5.49
CA GLY A 67 9.91 -4.43 6.76
C GLY A 67 8.41 -4.15 6.94
N CYS A 68 8.07 -3.45 8.01
CA CYS A 68 6.68 -3.13 8.36
C CYS A 68 6.16 -1.80 7.76
N GLY A 69 6.71 -1.35 6.65
CA GLY A 69 6.24 -0.15 5.95
C GLY A 69 7.20 1.05 6.06
N ASN A 70 8.50 0.79 6.15
CA ASN A 70 9.51 1.84 6.19
C ASN A 70 10.10 2.09 4.80
N VAL A 71 10.50 3.32 4.54
CA VAL A 71 11.18 3.71 3.31
C VAL A 71 12.38 4.60 3.59
N PRO A 72 13.39 4.66 2.69
CA PRO A 72 14.44 5.66 2.77
C PRO A 72 13.87 7.10 2.74
N PRO A 73 14.52 8.08 3.37
CA PRO A 73 14.05 9.48 3.39
C PRO A 73 13.76 10.05 2.01
N ALA A 74 14.66 9.85 1.04
CA ALA A 74 14.48 10.32 -0.33
C ALA A 74 13.28 9.66 -1.03
N VAL A 75 12.98 8.40 -0.72
CA VAL A 75 11.78 7.71 -1.22
C VAL A 75 10.52 8.33 -0.64
N LYS A 76 10.52 8.70 0.66
CA LYS A 76 9.38 9.42 1.26
C LYS A 76 9.10 10.72 0.53
N GLU A 77 10.12 11.54 0.26
CA GLU A 77 9.98 12.78 -0.52
C GLU A 77 9.39 12.50 -1.91
N GLY A 78 9.83 11.42 -2.57
CA GLY A 78 9.29 10.99 -3.85
C GLY A 78 7.81 10.59 -3.77
N ILE A 79 7.41 9.88 -2.72
CA ILE A 79 6.02 9.50 -2.47
C ILE A 79 5.15 10.74 -2.21
N GLU A 80 5.63 11.68 -1.41
CA GLU A 80 4.93 12.94 -1.14
C GLU A 80 4.78 13.78 -2.41
N TYR A 81 5.78 13.78 -3.29
CA TYR A 81 5.67 14.38 -4.61
C TYR A 81 4.57 13.74 -5.46
N VAL A 82 4.49 12.40 -5.51
CA VAL A 82 3.39 11.69 -6.19
C VAL A 82 2.04 12.09 -5.60
N ARG A 83 1.92 12.17 -4.27
CA ARG A 83 0.69 12.61 -3.60
C ARG A 83 0.31 14.04 -3.91
N SER A 84 1.27 14.95 -4.08
CA SER A 84 1.01 16.34 -4.45
C SER A 84 0.40 16.51 -5.85
N ARG A 85 0.40 15.45 -6.66
CA ARG A 85 -0.25 15.35 -7.98
C ARG A 85 -1.61 14.63 -7.90
N ASP A 86 -2.19 14.52 -6.70
CA ASP A 86 -3.46 13.83 -6.42
C ASP A 86 -3.48 12.34 -6.79
N ILE A 87 -2.32 11.73 -6.99
CA ILE A 87 -2.21 10.30 -7.25
C ILE A 87 -2.27 9.55 -5.91
N PRO A 88 -3.24 8.67 -5.67
CA PRO A 88 -3.32 7.88 -4.44
C PRO A 88 -2.17 6.89 -4.36
N VAL A 89 -1.61 6.75 -3.15
CA VAL A 89 -0.50 5.85 -2.88
C VAL A 89 -0.88 4.89 -1.76
N VAL A 90 -0.65 3.60 -2.01
CA VAL A 90 -0.84 2.53 -1.02
C VAL A 90 0.51 1.91 -0.67
N LEU A 91 0.81 1.83 0.61
CA LEU A 91 2.03 1.24 1.14
C LEU A 91 1.81 -0.24 1.46
N ALA A 92 2.52 -1.14 0.79
CA ALA A 92 2.56 -2.57 1.07
C ALA A 92 3.93 -2.99 1.60
N SER A 93 4.05 -4.16 2.21
CA SER A 93 5.36 -4.70 2.58
C SER A 93 6.00 -5.48 1.42
N ARG A 94 7.29 -5.26 1.19
CA ARG A 94 8.07 -6.10 0.27
C ARG A 94 8.40 -7.48 0.85
N VAL A 95 8.20 -7.65 2.15
CA VAL A 95 8.44 -8.92 2.86
C VAL A 95 7.24 -9.84 2.63
N HIS A 96 7.49 -11.05 2.17
CA HIS A 96 6.43 -12.00 1.77
C HIS A 96 5.40 -12.27 2.89
N THR A 97 5.86 -12.36 4.13
CA THR A 97 5.00 -12.56 5.32
C THR A 97 4.81 -11.27 6.13
N GLY A 98 5.32 -10.14 5.62
CA GLY A 98 5.26 -8.86 6.29
C GLY A 98 3.86 -8.22 6.22
N ARG A 99 3.62 -7.32 7.18
CA ARG A 99 2.45 -6.45 7.17
C ARG A 99 2.90 -5.00 7.40
N VAL A 100 2.15 -4.06 6.88
CA VAL A 100 2.37 -2.64 7.14
C VAL A 100 1.67 -2.26 8.43
N VAL A 101 2.45 -1.72 9.38
CA VAL A 101 1.94 -1.22 10.67
C VAL A 101 2.71 0.02 11.08
N PRO A 102 2.07 1.02 11.71
CA PRO A 102 2.71 2.26 12.16
C PRO A 102 3.54 2.05 13.45
N ALA A 103 4.51 1.13 13.41
CA ALA A 103 5.31 0.71 14.57
C ALA A 103 6.39 1.73 14.98
N TYR A 104 6.87 2.55 14.04
CA TYR A 104 7.97 3.49 14.28
C TYR A 104 7.55 4.93 14.02
N SER A 105 8.30 5.91 14.58
CA SER A 105 7.95 7.34 14.57
C SER A 105 9.00 8.23 13.89
N TYR A 106 9.90 7.68 13.09
CA TYR A 106 10.89 8.47 12.36
C TYR A 106 10.42 8.85 10.95
N PHE A 107 11.13 9.79 10.31
CA PHE A 107 10.88 10.20 8.93
C PHE A 107 11.08 9.01 7.97
N GLY A 108 10.05 8.67 7.19
CA GLY A 108 10.04 7.47 6.34
C GLY A 108 9.43 6.23 6.97
N SER A 109 8.92 6.32 8.20
CA SER A 109 8.16 5.23 8.83
C SER A 109 6.71 5.16 8.33
N ALA A 110 6.06 4.00 8.48
CA ALA A 110 4.65 3.84 8.14
C ALA A 110 3.74 4.86 8.83
N ARG A 111 4.05 5.23 10.09
CA ARG A 111 3.31 6.27 10.83
C ARG A 111 3.46 7.64 10.19
N SER A 112 4.67 8.01 9.75
CA SER A 112 4.88 9.28 9.06
C SER A 112 4.24 9.31 7.68
N MET A 113 4.11 8.17 7.01
CA MET A 113 3.39 8.03 5.76
C MET A 113 1.89 8.20 5.95
N GLU A 114 1.32 7.57 6.98
CA GLU A 114 -0.10 7.72 7.32
C GLU A 114 -0.44 9.18 7.62
N ALA A 115 0.41 9.90 8.35
CA ALA A 115 0.26 11.34 8.59
C ALA A 115 0.27 12.17 7.29
N SER A 116 0.98 11.71 6.25
CA SER A 116 0.99 12.29 4.89
C SER A 116 -0.15 11.76 4.00
N LYS A 117 -1.21 11.17 4.57
CA LYS A 117 -2.38 10.61 3.86
C LYS A 117 -2.05 9.49 2.88
N ILE A 118 -0.97 8.76 3.11
CA ILE A 118 -0.64 7.52 2.40
C ILE A 118 -1.46 6.39 2.99
N ILE A 119 -2.09 5.59 2.14
CA ILE A 119 -2.95 4.47 2.55
C ILE A 119 -2.06 3.30 2.98
N LEU A 120 -2.32 2.72 4.15
CA LEU A 120 -1.61 1.54 4.61
C LEU A 120 -2.32 0.27 4.11
N GLY A 121 -1.62 -0.54 3.33
CA GLY A 121 -2.17 -1.77 2.74
C GLY A 121 -2.27 -2.96 3.70
N GLY A 122 -1.89 -2.77 4.97
CA GLY A 122 -2.00 -3.81 6.01
C GLY A 122 -1.26 -5.10 5.64
N GLU A 123 -2.00 -6.19 5.54
CA GLU A 123 -1.47 -7.53 5.22
C GLU A 123 -1.46 -7.86 3.72
N LEU A 124 -1.92 -6.95 2.87
CA LEU A 124 -1.93 -7.18 1.44
C LEU A 124 -0.52 -7.20 0.87
N THR A 125 -0.22 -8.20 0.03
CA THR A 125 0.97 -8.13 -0.83
C THR A 125 0.80 -7.02 -1.86
N GLY A 126 1.91 -6.49 -2.39
CA GLY A 126 1.86 -5.41 -3.38
C GLY A 126 0.95 -5.72 -4.56
N GLN A 127 0.99 -6.97 -5.08
CA GLN A 127 0.15 -7.40 -6.19
C GLN A 127 -1.34 -7.38 -5.84
N LYS A 128 -1.71 -7.82 -4.63
CA LYS A 128 -3.12 -7.79 -4.17
C LYS A 128 -3.58 -6.37 -3.89
N ALA A 129 -2.73 -5.56 -3.26
CA ALA A 129 -3.00 -4.14 -3.04
C ALA A 129 -3.23 -3.42 -4.37
N ARG A 130 -2.42 -3.75 -5.41
CA ARG A 130 -2.58 -3.20 -6.75
C ARG A 130 -3.97 -3.50 -7.34
N ILE A 131 -4.37 -4.76 -7.36
CA ILE A 131 -5.70 -5.14 -7.88
C ILE A 131 -6.82 -4.47 -7.08
N LYS A 132 -6.68 -4.43 -5.73
CA LYS A 132 -7.67 -3.77 -4.88
C LYS A 132 -7.78 -2.27 -5.18
N LEU A 133 -6.65 -1.59 -5.38
CA LEU A 133 -6.64 -0.17 -5.75
C LEU A 133 -7.23 0.08 -7.15
N MET A 134 -6.92 -0.77 -8.14
CA MET A 134 -7.51 -0.70 -9.49
C MET A 134 -9.04 -0.79 -9.45
N LEU A 135 -9.58 -1.69 -8.63
CA LEU A 135 -11.02 -1.84 -8.43
C LEU A 135 -11.62 -0.63 -7.68
N ALA A 136 -10.99 -0.21 -6.59
CA ALA A 136 -11.48 0.91 -5.78
C ALA A 136 -11.49 2.24 -6.57
N LEU A 137 -10.46 2.49 -7.38
CA LEU A 137 -10.37 3.66 -8.26
C LEU A 137 -11.43 3.70 -9.35
N GLY A 138 -11.99 2.56 -9.71
CA GLY A 138 -13.15 2.48 -10.60
C GLY A 138 -14.46 2.92 -9.94
N LEU A 139 -14.49 3.09 -8.62
CA LEU A 139 -15.65 3.56 -7.84
C LEU A 139 -15.47 5.00 -7.36
N THR A 140 -14.29 5.37 -6.90
CA THR A 140 -14.01 6.70 -6.33
C THR A 140 -12.57 7.12 -6.57
N LYS A 141 -12.34 8.44 -6.60
CA LYS A 141 -11.00 9.05 -6.62
C LYS A 141 -10.68 9.76 -5.29
N ASP A 142 -11.63 9.82 -4.38
CA ASP A 142 -11.43 10.42 -3.07
C ASP A 142 -10.52 9.55 -2.20
N ASN A 143 -9.46 10.15 -1.66
CA ASN A 143 -8.42 9.41 -0.93
C ASN A 143 -8.94 8.83 0.39
N GLU A 144 -9.87 9.51 1.06
CA GLU A 144 -10.43 9.01 2.33
C GLU A 144 -11.41 7.85 2.07
N GLU A 145 -12.18 7.91 0.99
CA GLU A 145 -13.02 6.79 0.56
C GLU A 145 -12.15 5.60 0.13
N LEU A 146 -11.08 5.83 -0.64
CA LEU A 146 -10.12 4.80 -1.02
C LEU A 146 -9.51 4.12 0.20
N ARG A 147 -9.15 4.90 1.24
CA ARG A 147 -8.60 4.38 2.49
C ARG A 147 -9.53 3.36 3.15
N ARG A 148 -10.84 3.61 3.18
CA ARG A 148 -11.83 2.70 3.80
C ARG A 148 -11.80 1.29 3.21
N PHE A 149 -11.47 1.16 1.92
CA PHE A 149 -11.27 -0.15 1.30
C PHE A 149 -10.06 -0.91 1.88
N PHE A 150 -9.07 -0.23 2.46
CA PHE A 150 -7.85 -0.83 3.01
C PHE A 150 -7.87 -0.94 4.53
N ASP A 151 -8.77 -0.26 5.21
CA ASP A 151 -9.01 -0.36 6.66
C ASP A 151 -9.76 -1.67 6.93
N ASN A 152 -9.02 -2.74 7.31
CA ASN A 152 -9.56 -4.05 7.72
C ASN A 152 -9.00 -4.43 9.09
#